data_f0411e4f2a8070d63ab3bb57bcfd3efb
#
_entry.id   f0411e4f2a8070d63ab3bb57bcfd3efb
#
_cell.length_a   1.000
_cell.length_b   1.000
_cell.length_c   1.000
_cell.angle_alpha   90.00
_cell.angle_beta   90.00
_cell.angle_gamma   90.00
#
_symmetry.space_group_name_H-M   'P 1'
#
loop_
_entity.id
_entity.type
_entity.pdbx_description
1 polymer ?
#
loop_
_entity_poly.entity_id
_entity_poly.type
_entity_poly.pdbx_seq_one_letter_code
_entity_poly.pdbx_strand_id
1 'polypeptide(L)'
;NTAPTGTSTATHTNTTLIKDINGLTAGVTYYYWIRSNCGTEKSSWASGGFFTTNQSFSCNGAIYGLYPDTTFTPTCTSSPEPIVSNAFAGQYSNVNIASNQQYVFSSSVGTDFISITNSAGTSILASGQTPLSWSSGANTGLVRYYLHANSNCGSQNTNRIKYMQCAATASCGVPTQLSVTNITSNSCRLNWTAPATAPT
;
A
#
# COMPACT_ATOMS: atom_id res chain seq x y z
N ASN A 1 -29.34 -16.02 -2.69
CA ASN A 1 -29.23 -14.60 -2.99
C ASN A 1 -30.62 -14.00 -3.23
N THR A 2 -31.24 -13.54 -2.15
CA THR A 2 -32.63 -13.09 -2.18
C THR A 2 -32.68 -11.57 -2.19
N ALA A 3 -33.45 -10.97 -3.10
CA ALA A 3 -33.68 -9.53 -3.12
C ALA A 3 -34.33 -9.07 -1.80
N PRO A 4 -33.97 -7.88 -1.28
CA PRO A 4 -34.62 -7.35 -0.09
C PRO A 4 -36.11 -7.08 -0.36
N THR A 5 -36.95 -7.27 0.67
CA THR A 5 -38.37 -6.93 0.60
C THR A 5 -38.60 -5.45 0.90
N GLY A 6 -39.81 -4.94 0.68
CA GLY A 6 -40.19 -3.56 0.97
C GLY A 6 -39.94 -3.15 2.43
N THR A 7 -39.99 -4.12 3.36
CA THR A 7 -39.76 -3.93 4.82
C THR A 7 -38.31 -4.05 5.22
N SER A 8 -37.40 -4.50 4.33
CA SER A 8 -35.97 -4.63 4.64
C SER A 8 -35.35 -3.29 4.98
N THR A 9 -34.52 -3.28 6.04
CA THR A 9 -33.78 -2.09 6.46
C THR A 9 -32.49 -1.96 5.64
N ALA A 10 -32.15 -0.74 5.22
CA ALA A 10 -30.88 -0.48 4.55
C ALA A 10 -29.73 -0.60 5.58
N THR A 11 -28.65 -1.30 5.20
CA THR A 11 -27.44 -1.41 6.03
C THR A 11 -26.60 -0.13 5.97
N HIS A 12 -26.72 0.63 4.88
CA HIS A 12 -26.03 1.92 4.70
C HIS A 12 -27.01 2.93 4.12
N THR A 13 -26.89 4.17 4.56
CA THR A 13 -27.63 5.31 4.00
C THR A 13 -26.66 6.41 3.60
N ASN A 14 -26.99 7.16 2.55
CA ASN A 14 -26.19 8.27 2.06
C ASN A 14 -27.06 9.32 1.37
N THR A 15 -26.67 10.57 1.44
CA THR A 15 -27.31 11.71 0.77
C THR A 15 -26.59 12.12 -0.51
N THR A 16 -25.42 11.56 -0.79
CA THR A 16 -24.66 11.76 -2.03
C THR A 16 -24.80 10.58 -2.97
N LEU A 17 -24.42 10.76 -4.24
CA LEU A 17 -24.47 9.71 -5.25
C LEU A 17 -23.32 8.69 -5.15
N ILE A 18 -22.40 8.88 -4.19
CA ILE A 18 -21.24 8.02 -3.99
C ILE A 18 -21.21 7.61 -2.52
N LYS A 19 -20.97 6.32 -2.27
CA LYS A 19 -20.77 5.77 -0.93
C LYS A 19 -19.67 4.72 -0.94
N ASP A 20 -18.61 4.95 -0.17
CA ASP A 20 -17.57 3.96 0.09
C ASP A 20 -18.04 2.98 1.18
N ILE A 21 -17.88 1.69 0.92
CA ILE A 21 -18.21 0.60 1.85
C ILE A 21 -16.89 -0.02 2.32
N ASN A 22 -16.64 0.06 3.61
CA ASN A 22 -15.43 -0.48 4.25
C ASN A 22 -15.77 -1.71 5.10
N GLY A 23 -14.75 -2.45 5.51
CA GLY A 23 -14.91 -3.64 6.37
C GLY A 23 -15.40 -4.89 5.63
N LEU A 24 -15.30 -4.91 4.30
CA LEU A 24 -15.62 -6.09 3.51
C LEU A 24 -14.55 -7.17 3.68
N THR A 25 -14.96 -8.42 3.62
CA THR A 25 -14.04 -9.57 3.64
C THR A 25 -13.44 -9.78 2.26
N ALA A 26 -12.14 -10.02 2.20
CA ALA A 26 -11.42 -10.26 0.94
C ALA A 26 -11.85 -11.59 0.29
N GLY A 27 -11.90 -11.63 -1.04
CA GLY A 27 -12.27 -12.81 -1.82
C GLY A 27 -13.74 -13.21 -1.75
N VAL A 28 -14.60 -12.36 -1.19
CA VAL A 28 -16.04 -12.65 -1.02
C VAL A 28 -16.85 -11.92 -2.09
N THR A 29 -17.84 -12.60 -2.64
CA THR A 29 -18.82 -12.01 -3.56
C THR A 29 -19.95 -11.36 -2.77
N TYR A 30 -20.15 -10.08 -3.01
CA TYR A 30 -21.21 -9.27 -2.42
C TYR A 30 -22.22 -8.90 -3.48
N TYR A 31 -23.50 -8.92 -3.09
CA TYR A 31 -24.61 -8.47 -3.89
C TYR A 31 -25.17 -7.20 -3.27
N TYR A 32 -25.62 -6.26 -4.09
CA TYR A 32 -26.14 -5.00 -3.56
C TYR A 32 -27.42 -4.55 -4.26
N TRP A 33 -28.23 -3.86 -3.49
CA TRP A 33 -29.47 -3.24 -3.93
C TRP A 33 -29.54 -1.83 -3.40
N ILE A 34 -30.12 -0.94 -4.18
CA ILE A 34 -30.27 0.48 -3.83
C ILE A 34 -31.74 0.84 -3.94
N ARG A 35 -32.21 1.70 -3.06
CA ARG A 35 -33.50 2.36 -3.16
C ARG A 35 -33.41 3.81 -2.74
N SER A 36 -34.31 4.66 -3.27
CA SER A 36 -34.50 6.02 -2.81
C SER A 36 -35.30 6.05 -1.50
N ASN A 37 -34.95 6.97 -0.63
CA ASN A 37 -35.69 7.26 0.60
C ASN A 37 -36.17 8.72 0.54
N CYS A 38 -37.48 8.91 0.36
CA CYS A 38 -38.12 10.22 0.22
C CYS A 38 -38.89 10.59 1.50
N GLY A 39 -38.31 10.30 2.66
CA GLY A 39 -38.91 10.53 3.94
C GLY A 39 -39.88 9.42 4.35
N THR A 40 -41.18 9.66 4.28
CA THR A 40 -42.20 8.66 4.61
C THR A 40 -42.35 7.58 3.55
N GLU A 41 -41.95 7.86 2.31
CA GLU A 41 -42.05 6.94 1.21
C GLU A 41 -40.67 6.41 0.77
N LYS A 42 -40.66 5.20 0.23
CA LYS A 42 -39.43 4.56 -0.26
C LYS A 42 -39.74 3.90 -1.60
N SER A 43 -38.79 4.00 -2.54
CA SER A 43 -38.91 3.27 -3.79
C SER A 43 -38.77 1.75 -3.57
N SER A 44 -39.13 0.96 -4.58
CA SER A 44 -38.71 -0.42 -4.67
C SER A 44 -37.18 -0.52 -4.72
N TRP A 45 -36.66 -1.69 -4.35
CA TRP A 45 -35.22 -1.95 -4.43
C TRP A 45 -34.80 -2.19 -5.90
N ALA A 46 -33.80 -1.47 -6.36
CA ALA A 46 -33.13 -1.71 -7.63
C ALA A 46 -31.89 -2.59 -7.39
N SER A 47 -31.76 -3.65 -8.17
CA SER A 47 -30.56 -4.49 -8.13
C SER A 47 -29.39 -3.76 -8.80
N GLY A 48 -28.25 -3.64 -8.10
CA GLY A 48 -27.00 -3.18 -8.68
C GLY A 48 -26.10 -4.32 -9.17
N GLY A 49 -26.54 -5.58 -9.03
CA GLY A 49 -25.74 -6.73 -9.40
C GLY A 49 -24.85 -7.26 -8.27
N PHE A 50 -23.65 -7.66 -8.63
CA PHE A 50 -22.66 -8.17 -7.67
C PHE A 50 -21.25 -7.71 -8.02
N PHE A 51 -20.36 -7.78 -7.03
CA PHE A 51 -18.92 -7.66 -7.21
C PHE A 51 -18.22 -8.63 -6.26
N THR A 52 -17.00 -9.00 -6.59
CA THR A 52 -16.16 -9.83 -5.70
C THR A 52 -14.98 -8.98 -5.24
N THR A 53 -14.75 -8.93 -3.93
CA THR A 53 -13.58 -8.27 -3.38
C THR A 53 -12.31 -9.04 -3.79
N ASN A 54 -11.24 -8.32 -3.99
CA ASN A 54 -9.95 -8.96 -4.29
C ASN A 54 -9.56 -9.91 -3.15
N GLN A 55 -9.00 -11.07 -3.49
CA GLN A 55 -8.43 -11.96 -2.49
C GLN A 55 -7.21 -11.29 -1.86
N SER A 56 -7.15 -11.29 -0.53
CA SER A 56 -5.93 -10.94 0.20
C SER A 56 -5.13 -12.24 0.39
N PHE A 57 -4.15 -12.47 -0.44
CA PHE A 57 -3.18 -13.54 -0.21
C PHE A 57 -2.12 -13.04 0.75
N SER A 58 -1.95 -13.75 1.88
CA SER A 58 -0.81 -13.54 2.77
C SER A 58 0.42 -14.20 2.14
N CYS A 59 1.06 -13.53 1.17
CA CYS A 59 2.25 -14.05 0.49
C CYS A 59 3.50 -13.92 1.38
N ASN A 60 3.49 -14.62 2.51
CA ASN A 60 4.61 -14.72 3.46
C ASN A 60 5.15 -16.15 3.61
N GLY A 61 4.77 -17.06 2.71
CA GLY A 61 5.38 -18.37 2.56
C GLY A 61 6.56 -18.31 1.59
N ALA A 62 7.57 -19.16 1.81
CA ALA A 62 8.72 -19.28 0.92
C ALA A 62 9.07 -20.76 0.73
N ILE A 63 8.60 -21.35 -0.35
CA ILE A 63 8.80 -22.77 -0.64
C ILE A 63 10.28 -23.11 -0.82
N TYR A 64 11.08 -22.15 -1.30
CA TYR A 64 12.54 -22.30 -1.48
C TYR A 64 13.36 -21.67 -0.35
N GLY A 65 12.70 -21.18 0.72
CA GLY A 65 13.34 -20.72 1.95
C GLY A 65 14.08 -19.39 1.83
N LEU A 66 15.05 -19.22 2.73
CA LEU A 66 15.93 -18.04 2.81
C LEU A 66 16.99 -18.09 1.70
N TYR A 67 17.17 -16.98 0.98
CA TYR A 67 18.28 -16.79 0.04
C TYR A 67 18.52 -15.30 -0.23
N PRO A 68 19.77 -14.80 -0.16
CA PRO A 68 20.94 -15.50 0.37
C PRO A 68 20.80 -15.74 1.89
N ASP A 69 21.65 -16.54 2.47
CA ASP A 69 21.71 -16.85 3.91
C ASP A 69 22.27 -15.69 4.74
N THR A 70 22.78 -14.65 4.08
CA THR A 70 23.28 -13.41 4.69
C THR A 70 22.17 -12.37 4.81
N THR A 71 22.29 -11.48 5.79
CA THR A 71 21.41 -10.32 5.93
C THR A 71 21.95 -9.13 5.15
N PHE A 72 21.15 -8.59 4.24
CA PHE A 72 21.48 -7.39 3.49
C PHE A 72 21.23 -6.13 4.32
N THR A 73 22.19 -5.20 4.28
CA THR A 73 22.04 -3.87 4.86
C THR A 73 22.28 -2.83 3.76
N PRO A 74 21.29 -2.01 3.39
CA PRO A 74 21.45 -1.03 2.32
C PRO A 74 22.42 0.08 2.70
N THR A 75 23.19 0.58 1.73
CA THR A 75 24.07 1.74 1.91
C THR A 75 23.35 3.07 1.76
N CYS A 76 22.11 3.04 1.29
CA CYS A 76 21.23 4.20 1.14
C CYS A 76 21.80 5.34 0.28
N THR A 77 22.42 4.98 -0.84
CA THR A 77 22.95 5.95 -1.83
C THR A 77 21.91 6.52 -2.79
N SER A 78 20.62 6.26 -2.55
CA SER A 78 19.49 6.63 -3.42
C SER A 78 19.48 5.94 -4.80
N SER A 79 20.35 4.96 -5.02
CA SER A 79 20.35 4.08 -6.20
C SER A 79 19.86 2.67 -5.82
N PRO A 80 19.23 1.92 -6.75
CA PRO A 80 18.89 0.52 -6.48
C PRO A 80 20.14 -0.32 -6.22
N GLU A 81 20.16 -1.00 -5.09
CA GLU A 81 21.25 -1.89 -4.67
C GLU A 81 20.81 -3.34 -4.84
N PRO A 82 21.57 -4.20 -5.57
CA PRO A 82 21.23 -5.60 -5.70
C PRO A 82 21.45 -6.35 -4.38
N ILE A 83 20.41 -6.99 -3.87
CA ILE A 83 20.50 -7.91 -2.73
C ILE A 83 21.11 -9.24 -3.18
N VAL A 84 20.64 -9.72 -4.33
CA VAL A 84 21.08 -10.98 -4.94
C VAL A 84 20.66 -11.03 -6.41
N SER A 85 21.49 -11.67 -7.27
CA SER A 85 21.29 -11.70 -8.73
C SER A 85 20.68 -12.99 -9.27
N ASN A 86 20.49 -14.01 -8.43
CA ASN A 86 20.01 -15.33 -8.83
C ASN A 86 18.95 -15.89 -7.87
N ALA A 87 18.09 -15.02 -7.32
CA ALA A 87 16.97 -15.45 -6.49
C ALA A 87 15.87 -16.12 -7.34
N PHE A 88 15.03 -16.91 -6.68
CA PHE A 88 13.82 -17.50 -7.25
C PHE A 88 12.57 -16.86 -6.63
N ALA A 89 11.47 -16.79 -7.39
CA ALA A 89 10.16 -16.55 -6.78
C ALA A 89 9.79 -17.73 -5.89
N GLY A 90 9.42 -17.45 -4.66
CA GLY A 90 9.24 -18.42 -3.58
C GLY A 90 10.41 -18.46 -2.60
N GLN A 91 11.32 -17.47 -2.67
CA GLN A 91 12.37 -17.23 -1.67
C GLN A 91 12.13 -15.93 -0.92
N TYR A 92 12.68 -15.84 0.30
CA TYR A 92 12.80 -14.56 1.00
C TYR A 92 14.27 -14.22 1.26
N SER A 93 14.55 -12.93 1.47
CA SER A 93 15.86 -12.43 1.91
C SER A 93 15.69 -11.66 3.21
N ASN A 94 16.67 -11.75 4.07
CA ASN A 94 16.75 -10.92 5.27
C ASN A 94 17.33 -9.55 4.93
N VAL A 95 16.70 -8.49 5.41
CA VAL A 95 17.09 -7.11 5.13
C VAL A 95 17.02 -6.29 6.42
N ASN A 96 18.06 -5.51 6.70
CA ASN A 96 18.04 -4.53 7.77
C ASN A 96 17.45 -3.21 7.29
N ILE A 97 16.56 -2.63 8.09
CA ILE A 97 15.93 -1.34 7.82
C ILE A 97 16.10 -0.38 8.99
N ALA A 98 16.10 0.92 8.70
CA ALA A 98 15.99 2.00 9.68
C ALA A 98 14.54 2.49 9.80
N SER A 99 14.17 3.05 10.94
CA SER A 99 12.87 3.69 11.13
C SER A 99 12.75 4.99 10.32
N ASN A 100 11.51 5.38 10.00
CA ASN A 100 11.18 6.61 9.27
C ASN A 100 11.90 6.77 7.92
N GLN A 101 12.24 5.65 7.28
CA GLN A 101 12.90 5.62 5.98
C GLN A 101 11.93 5.12 4.91
N GLN A 102 11.98 5.75 3.74
CA GLN A 102 11.26 5.29 2.55
C GLN A 102 12.14 4.31 1.78
N TYR A 103 11.60 3.14 1.47
CA TYR A 103 12.26 2.09 0.70
C TYR A 103 11.49 1.76 -0.57
N VAL A 104 12.21 1.35 -1.60
CA VAL A 104 11.65 0.72 -2.80
C VAL A 104 12.28 -0.66 -2.94
N PHE A 105 11.44 -1.68 -2.89
CA PHE A 105 11.83 -3.07 -3.16
C PHE A 105 11.44 -3.43 -4.58
N SER A 106 12.34 -4.04 -5.34
CA SER A 106 12.03 -4.39 -6.72
C SER A 106 12.67 -5.70 -7.18
N SER A 107 12.08 -6.26 -8.23
CA SER A 107 12.56 -7.45 -8.94
C SER A 107 12.87 -7.11 -10.38
N SER A 108 13.79 -7.86 -11.00
CA SER A 108 14.06 -7.79 -12.44
C SER A 108 12.89 -8.27 -13.32
N VAL A 109 11.86 -8.91 -12.74
CA VAL A 109 10.66 -9.38 -13.45
C VAL A 109 9.45 -8.56 -13.01
N GLY A 110 8.90 -7.75 -13.92
CA GLY A 110 7.86 -6.75 -13.63
C GLY A 110 6.51 -7.31 -13.19
N THR A 111 6.26 -8.60 -13.31
CA THR A 111 5.03 -9.27 -12.84
C THR A 111 5.15 -9.84 -11.43
N ASP A 112 6.36 -9.82 -10.85
CA ASP A 112 6.58 -10.37 -9.52
C ASP A 112 5.83 -9.60 -8.45
N PHE A 113 5.43 -10.32 -7.40
CA PHE A 113 4.75 -9.79 -6.23
C PHE A 113 5.66 -9.85 -5.01
N ILE A 114 5.70 -8.78 -4.26
CA ILE A 114 6.59 -8.59 -3.12
C ILE A 114 5.78 -8.54 -1.84
N SER A 115 6.26 -9.18 -0.78
CA SER A 115 5.77 -9.00 0.58
C SER A 115 6.93 -8.70 1.53
N ILE A 116 6.75 -7.67 2.35
CA ILE A 116 7.66 -7.33 3.43
C ILE A 116 7.00 -7.73 4.74
N THR A 117 7.71 -8.47 5.57
CA THR A 117 7.18 -8.94 6.85
C THR A 117 8.09 -8.56 8.01
N ASN A 118 7.60 -8.74 9.24
CA ASN A 118 8.45 -8.71 10.42
C ASN A 118 9.54 -9.80 10.35
N SER A 119 10.50 -9.77 11.26
CA SER A 119 11.64 -10.71 11.32
C SER A 119 11.21 -12.18 11.50
N ALA A 120 10.06 -12.43 12.11
CA ALA A 120 9.50 -13.78 12.27
C ALA A 120 8.79 -14.30 10.99
N GLY A 121 8.44 -13.44 10.04
CA GLY A 121 7.67 -13.81 8.84
C GLY A 121 6.17 -13.98 9.10
N THR A 122 5.66 -13.55 10.25
CA THR A 122 4.28 -13.81 10.69
C THR A 122 3.32 -12.66 10.41
N SER A 123 3.84 -11.44 10.27
CA SER A 123 3.02 -10.23 10.04
C SER A 123 3.50 -9.51 8.79
N ILE A 124 2.60 -9.28 7.84
CA ILE A 124 2.88 -8.50 6.63
C ILE A 124 2.82 -7.02 6.98
N LEU A 125 3.89 -6.30 6.68
CA LEU A 125 4.05 -4.86 6.86
C LEU A 125 3.69 -4.10 5.59
N ALA A 126 3.99 -4.68 4.43
CA ALA A 126 3.63 -4.16 3.11
C ALA A 126 3.60 -5.29 2.08
N SER A 127 2.77 -5.15 1.04
CA SER A 127 2.78 -6.07 -0.10
C SER A 127 2.27 -5.37 -1.35
N GLY A 128 2.74 -5.83 -2.51
CA GLY A 128 2.32 -5.28 -3.80
C GLY A 128 3.13 -5.84 -4.95
N GLN A 129 2.72 -5.50 -6.17
CA GLN A 129 3.51 -5.80 -7.35
C GLN A 129 4.79 -4.96 -7.36
N THR A 130 5.86 -5.51 -7.92
CA THR A 130 7.13 -4.79 -8.12
C THR A 130 6.97 -3.62 -9.09
N PRO A 131 7.58 -2.43 -8.84
CA PRO A 131 8.30 -2.05 -7.63
C PRO A 131 7.35 -1.68 -6.46
N LEU A 132 7.67 -2.13 -5.25
CA LEU A 132 6.92 -1.84 -4.04
C LEU A 132 7.58 -0.70 -3.26
N SER A 133 6.91 0.43 -3.14
CA SER A 133 7.31 1.52 -2.25
C SER A 133 6.69 1.33 -0.87
N TRP A 134 7.51 1.48 0.18
CA TRP A 134 7.07 1.30 1.55
C TRP A 134 7.82 2.24 2.50
N SER A 135 7.07 2.89 3.41
CA SER A 135 7.65 3.66 4.52
C SER A 135 7.74 2.78 5.75
N SER A 136 8.93 2.67 6.33
CA SER A 136 9.14 1.85 7.53
C SER A 136 8.40 2.38 8.77
N GLY A 137 8.06 3.67 8.82
CA GLY A 137 7.48 4.28 10.01
C GLY A 137 8.32 3.98 11.26
N ALA A 138 7.71 3.44 12.30
CA ALA A 138 8.41 3.05 13.52
C ALA A 138 9.17 1.70 13.40
N ASN A 139 9.01 0.94 12.29
CA ASN A 139 9.71 -0.34 12.13
C ASN A 139 11.20 -0.13 11.90
N THR A 140 12.02 -0.94 12.56
CA THR A 140 13.48 -0.92 12.46
C THR A 140 14.06 -2.32 12.68
N GLY A 141 15.28 -2.54 12.21
CA GLY A 141 15.98 -3.83 12.33
C GLY A 141 15.62 -4.80 11.22
N LEU A 142 15.55 -6.09 11.52
CA LEU A 142 15.38 -7.14 10.54
C LEU A 142 13.94 -7.24 10.04
N VAL A 143 13.78 -7.24 8.72
CA VAL A 143 12.54 -7.62 8.00
C VAL A 143 12.86 -8.70 6.98
N ARG A 144 11.83 -9.43 6.52
CA ARG A 144 11.96 -10.39 5.42
C ARG A 144 11.32 -9.84 4.15
N TYR A 145 12.06 -9.86 3.07
CA TYR A 145 11.63 -9.54 1.72
C TYR A 145 11.29 -10.82 0.96
N TYR A 146 10.01 -11.16 0.87
CA TYR A 146 9.50 -12.29 0.09
C TYR A 146 9.28 -11.89 -1.35
N LEU A 147 9.63 -12.80 -2.29
CA LEU A 147 9.41 -12.65 -3.72
C LEU A 147 8.54 -13.78 -4.24
N HIS A 148 7.47 -13.45 -4.95
CA HIS A 148 6.54 -14.38 -5.58
C HIS A 148 6.37 -14.04 -7.07
N ALA A 149 6.05 -15.02 -7.92
CA ALA A 149 5.89 -14.82 -9.36
C ALA A 149 4.63 -14.01 -9.72
N ASN A 150 3.67 -13.89 -8.79
CA ASN A 150 2.41 -13.16 -8.94
C ASN A 150 1.71 -12.96 -7.59
N SER A 151 0.59 -12.24 -7.59
CA SER A 151 -0.22 -11.95 -6.41
C SER A 151 -0.92 -13.16 -5.77
N ASN A 152 -0.91 -14.32 -6.44
CA ASN A 152 -1.40 -15.59 -5.88
C ASN A 152 -0.30 -16.38 -5.18
N CYS A 153 0.79 -15.72 -4.79
CA CYS A 153 1.95 -16.31 -4.11
C CYS A 153 2.64 -17.43 -4.92
N GLY A 154 2.61 -17.33 -6.24
CA GLY A 154 3.22 -18.31 -7.14
C GLY A 154 4.73 -18.41 -6.94
N SER A 155 5.29 -19.62 -7.12
CA SER A 155 6.73 -19.87 -7.12
C SER A 155 7.24 -20.18 -8.52
N GLN A 156 8.52 -19.86 -8.79
CA GLN A 156 9.16 -20.13 -10.06
C GLN A 156 10.68 -20.16 -9.87
N ASN A 157 11.34 -21.19 -10.40
CA ASN A 157 12.79 -21.42 -10.29
C ASN A 157 13.61 -20.76 -11.42
N THR A 158 13.15 -19.61 -11.91
CA THR A 158 13.89 -18.79 -12.89
C THR A 158 14.60 -17.67 -12.14
N ASN A 159 15.84 -17.40 -12.51
CA ASN A 159 16.67 -16.38 -11.87
C ASN A 159 16.04 -14.98 -11.96
N ARG A 160 16.10 -14.28 -10.85
CA ARG A 160 15.69 -12.89 -10.67
C ARG A 160 16.75 -12.12 -9.91
N ILE A 161 16.83 -10.83 -10.17
CA ILE A 161 17.61 -9.92 -9.33
C ILE A 161 16.64 -9.27 -8.36
N LYS A 162 16.93 -9.37 -7.07
CA LYS A 162 16.20 -8.63 -6.01
C LYS A 162 16.97 -7.34 -5.71
N TYR A 163 16.28 -6.22 -5.75
CA TYR A 163 16.85 -4.91 -5.44
C TYR A 163 16.17 -4.28 -4.24
N MET A 164 16.92 -3.44 -3.55
CA MET A 164 16.43 -2.51 -2.55
C MET A 164 17.02 -1.14 -2.80
N GLN A 165 16.24 -0.10 -2.58
CA GLN A 165 16.66 1.28 -2.68
C GLN A 165 16.11 2.05 -1.49
N CYS A 166 16.95 2.87 -0.84
CA CYS A 166 16.46 3.92 0.03
C CYS A 166 16.02 5.08 -0.85
N ALA A 167 14.73 5.37 -0.90
CA ALA A 167 14.29 6.59 -1.55
C ALA A 167 14.78 7.80 -0.74
N ALA A 168 15.14 8.86 -1.43
CA ALA A 168 15.43 10.11 -0.76
C ALA A 168 14.20 10.48 0.09
N THR A 169 14.38 10.69 1.37
CA THR A 169 13.33 11.27 2.19
C THR A 169 13.05 12.65 1.60
N ALA A 170 11.83 12.84 1.10
CA ALA A 170 11.40 14.18 0.75
C ALA A 170 11.47 15.01 2.04
N SER A 171 12.54 15.73 2.22
CA SER A 171 12.67 16.68 3.31
C SER A 171 11.68 17.79 3.00
N CYS A 172 10.54 17.81 3.68
CA CYS A 172 9.69 18.98 3.69
C CYS A 172 10.49 20.13 4.30
N GLY A 173 11.12 20.93 3.44
CA GLY A 173 11.83 22.13 3.91
C GLY A 173 10.83 23.09 4.56
N VAL A 174 11.28 23.83 5.55
CA VAL A 174 10.45 24.91 6.14
C VAL A 174 10.35 26.06 5.13
N PRO A 175 9.16 26.67 4.98
CA PRO A 175 9.03 27.92 4.24
C PRO A 175 9.98 28.98 4.81
N THR A 176 10.59 29.78 3.93
CA THR A 176 11.55 30.83 4.30
C THR A 176 11.03 32.21 3.88
N GLN A 177 11.74 33.28 4.27
CA GLN A 177 11.44 34.66 3.92
C GLN A 177 9.99 35.05 4.27
N LEU A 178 9.53 34.63 5.46
CA LEU A 178 8.22 35.04 5.96
C LEU A 178 8.20 36.54 6.15
N SER A 179 7.19 37.19 5.55
CA SER A 179 6.98 38.64 5.70
C SER A 179 5.50 38.96 5.71
N VAL A 180 5.17 40.09 6.29
CA VAL A 180 3.80 40.61 6.36
C VAL A 180 3.74 41.94 5.59
N THR A 181 2.79 42.07 4.67
CA THR A 181 2.54 43.28 3.89
C THR A 181 1.07 43.65 3.91
N ASN A 182 0.73 44.83 3.41
CA ASN A 182 -0.64 45.30 3.31
C ASN A 182 -1.43 45.22 4.64
N ILE A 183 -0.80 45.69 5.72
CA ILE A 183 -1.42 45.66 7.06
C ILE A 183 -2.45 46.77 7.12
N THR A 184 -3.68 46.41 7.46
CA THR A 184 -4.79 47.32 7.72
C THR A 184 -5.29 47.16 9.16
N SER A 185 -6.35 47.84 9.55
CA SER A 185 -6.96 47.67 10.87
C SER A 185 -7.55 46.25 11.11
N ASN A 186 -7.82 45.48 10.04
CA ASN A 186 -8.51 44.20 10.12
C ASN A 186 -8.00 43.13 9.15
N SER A 187 -6.92 43.39 8.43
CA SER A 187 -6.32 42.41 7.49
C SER A 187 -4.82 42.61 7.32
N CYS A 188 -4.16 41.58 6.88
CA CYS A 188 -2.78 41.64 6.40
C CYS A 188 -2.55 40.56 5.32
N ARG A 189 -1.47 40.69 4.56
CA ARG A 189 -1.02 39.66 3.61
C ARG A 189 0.23 39.02 4.16
N LEU A 190 0.20 37.69 4.27
CA LEU A 190 1.37 36.88 4.58
C LEU A 190 2.04 36.46 3.28
N ASN A 191 3.35 36.59 3.20
CA ASN A 191 4.18 36.16 2.08
C ASN A 191 5.27 35.20 2.61
N TRP A 192 5.62 34.21 1.82
CA TRP A 192 6.72 33.30 2.11
C TRP A 192 7.29 32.71 0.81
N THR A 193 8.51 32.24 0.87
CA THR A 193 9.13 31.46 -0.21
C THR A 193 8.93 29.98 0.09
N ALA A 194 8.37 29.25 -0.89
CA ALA A 194 8.25 27.80 -0.79
C ALA A 194 9.62 27.15 -0.62
N PRO A 195 9.72 26.03 0.14
CA PRO A 195 10.97 25.30 0.24
C PRO A 195 11.40 24.76 -1.13
N ALA A 196 12.73 24.60 -1.34
CA ALA A 196 13.31 24.14 -2.60
C ALA A 196 12.82 22.74 -3.04
N THR A 197 12.30 21.95 -2.11
CA THR A 197 11.63 20.67 -2.33
C THR A 197 10.20 20.79 -1.86
N ALA A 198 9.28 21.18 -2.76
CA ALA A 198 7.85 21.13 -2.47
C ALA A 198 7.38 19.67 -2.53
N PRO A 199 6.46 19.24 -1.63
CA PRO A 199 5.80 17.96 -1.78
C PRO A 199 4.97 17.98 -3.08
N THR A 200 5.09 16.94 -3.90
CA THR A 200 4.24 16.67 -5.07
C THR A 200 2.92 16.10 -4.62
#